data_8d70c2b357eefb74246bb9c3c1f39c4f
#
_entry.id   8d70c2b357eefb74246bb9c3c1f39c4f
#
_cell.length_a   1.000
_cell.length_b   1.000
_cell.length_c   1.000
_cell.angle_alpha   90.00
_cell.angle_beta   90.00
_cell.angle_gamma   90.00
#
_symmetry.space_group_name_H-M   'P 1'
#
loop_
_entity.id
_entity.type
_entity.pdbx_description
1 polymer ?
#
loop_
_entity_poly.entity_id
_entity_poly.type
_entity_poly.pdbx_seq_one_letter_code
_entity_poly.pdbx_strand_id
1 'polypeptide(L)'
;MKSNKFTTSQLTILGLMAGILFLMAYTPLGYLNIGPLAVTFNVIPVAICAVVLGPTGGAVAGAVFGLTSYMQAMGIGGASALGSALFQISPVLTAVQCFVPRILDGICLGFIYRAVHKKANTYVSCAVTGFFSAFLNTLFFMSALVMMFGNTELIQNLMGGRNVIIGCCMMVGVNAISEMVSSTIITAAVGTALSKAHLIPASQIAKPDTAA
;
A
#
# COMPACT_ATOMS: atom_id res chain seq x y z
N MET A 1 -28.53 -9.33 2.89
CA MET A 1 -27.09 -9.03 2.80
C MET A 1 -26.33 -10.36 2.77
N LYS A 2 -25.73 -10.77 1.64
CA LYS A 2 -24.84 -11.95 1.62
C LYS A 2 -23.57 -11.61 2.41
N SER A 3 -23.39 -12.28 3.54
CA SER A 3 -22.16 -12.19 4.32
C SER A 3 -21.00 -12.64 3.44
N ASN A 4 -20.12 -11.73 3.05
CA ASN A 4 -18.87 -12.03 2.33
C ASN A 4 -17.87 -12.68 3.32
N LYS A 5 -18.16 -13.92 3.72
CA LYS A 5 -17.21 -14.69 4.53
C LYS A 5 -16.06 -15.13 3.63
N PHE A 6 -14.84 -14.82 4.03
CA PHE A 6 -13.65 -15.36 3.37
C PHE A 6 -13.66 -16.90 3.46
N THR A 7 -13.31 -17.55 2.37
CA THR A 7 -13.07 -19.00 2.36
C THR A 7 -11.77 -19.30 3.11
N THR A 8 -11.58 -20.55 3.56
CA THR A 8 -10.36 -20.96 4.26
C THR A 8 -9.10 -20.64 3.46
N SER A 9 -9.11 -20.89 2.14
CA SER A 9 -8.00 -20.56 1.24
C SER A 9 -7.71 -19.05 1.21
N GLN A 10 -8.74 -18.22 1.16
CA GLN A 10 -8.60 -16.77 1.18
C GLN A 10 -8.02 -16.27 2.51
N LEU A 11 -8.45 -16.87 3.62
CA LEU A 11 -7.92 -16.53 4.94
C LEU A 11 -6.45 -16.94 5.09
N THR A 12 -6.07 -18.09 4.52
CA THR A 12 -4.67 -18.55 4.48
C THR A 12 -3.78 -17.58 3.71
N ILE A 13 -4.23 -17.13 2.54
CA ILE A 13 -3.49 -16.13 1.73
C ILE A 13 -3.36 -14.81 2.49
N LEU A 14 -4.44 -14.35 3.11
CA LEU A 14 -4.42 -13.12 3.90
C LEU A 14 -3.45 -13.23 5.08
N GLY A 15 -3.48 -14.36 5.81
CA GLY A 15 -2.55 -14.63 6.91
C GLY A 15 -1.09 -14.69 6.46
N LEU A 16 -0.83 -15.35 5.32
CA LEU A 16 0.51 -15.40 4.73
C LEU A 16 1.01 -14.00 4.36
N MET A 17 0.18 -13.19 3.70
CA MET A 17 0.55 -11.83 3.32
C MET A 17 0.72 -10.91 4.53
N ALA A 18 -0.10 -11.08 5.57
CA ALA A 18 0.09 -10.39 6.84
C ALA A 18 1.44 -10.77 7.47
N GLY A 19 1.80 -12.05 7.50
CA GLY A 19 3.11 -12.52 7.95
C GLY A 19 4.27 -11.92 7.16
N ILE A 20 4.14 -11.84 5.83
CA ILE A 20 5.13 -11.21 4.95
C ILE A 20 5.23 -9.70 5.28
N LEU A 21 4.11 -9.00 5.48
CA LEU A 21 4.10 -7.58 5.86
C LEU A 21 4.86 -7.36 7.18
N PHE A 22 4.62 -8.19 8.19
CA PHE A 22 5.36 -8.12 9.46
C PHE A 22 6.84 -8.40 9.26
N LEU A 23 7.19 -9.46 8.53
CA LEU A 23 8.57 -9.80 8.24
C LEU A 23 9.28 -8.65 7.51
N MET A 24 8.66 -8.10 6.47
CA MET A 24 9.22 -6.97 5.72
C MET A 24 9.31 -5.71 6.59
N ALA A 25 8.33 -5.44 7.45
CA ALA A 25 8.34 -4.26 8.31
C ALA A 25 9.52 -4.25 9.30
N TYR A 26 9.96 -5.42 9.76
CA TYR A 26 11.01 -5.57 10.79
C TYR A 26 12.35 -6.09 10.25
N THR A 27 12.48 -6.18 8.93
CA THR A 27 13.75 -6.55 8.27
C THR A 27 14.14 -5.48 7.23
N PRO A 28 15.42 -5.41 6.85
CA PRO A 28 15.86 -4.48 5.79
C PRO A 28 15.19 -4.71 4.43
N LEU A 29 14.49 -5.85 4.25
CA LEU A 29 13.81 -6.19 3.00
C LEU A 29 12.62 -5.27 2.70
N GLY A 30 11.98 -4.72 3.71
CA GLY A 30 10.78 -3.88 3.53
C GLY A 30 11.06 -2.40 3.40
N TYR A 31 12.22 -1.93 3.85
CA TYR A 31 12.57 -0.52 3.86
C TYR A 31 14.02 -0.29 3.44
N LEU A 32 14.19 0.41 2.32
CA LEU A 32 15.50 0.93 1.93
C LEU A 32 15.56 2.42 2.28
N ASN A 33 16.40 2.77 3.23
CA ASN A 33 16.59 4.15 3.65
C ASN A 33 17.45 4.89 2.61
N ILE A 34 16.80 5.57 1.68
CA ILE A 34 17.43 6.42 0.67
C ILE A 34 16.86 7.83 0.83
N GLY A 35 17.58 8.70 1.57
CA GLY A 35 17.14 10.07 1.84
C GLY A 35 16.23 10.21 3.08
N PRO A 36 15.41 11.28 3.15
CA PRO A 36 14.60 11.60 4.33
C PRO A 36 13.42 10.64 4.55
N LEU A 37 13.00 9.95 3.50
CA LEU A 37 11.95 8.92 3.54
C LEU A 37 12.50 7.59 3.05
N ALA A 38 12.07 6.50 3.69
CA ALA A 38 12.43 5.16 3.26
C ALA A 38 11.58 4.72 2.06
N VAL A 39 12.20 4.08 1.07
CA VAL A 39 11.50 3.32 0.02
C VAL A 39 10.82 2.14 0.70
N THR A 40 9.52 1.96 0.50
CA THR A 40 8.78 0.84 1.11
C THR A 40 8.31 -0.17 0.08
N PHE A 41 8.65 -1.43 0.28
CA PHE A 41 8.12 -2.53 -0.52
C PHE A 41 6.85 -3.15 0.08
N ASN A 42 6.41 -2.68 1.23
CA ASN A 42 5.20 -3.18 1.91
C ASN A 42 3.91 -2.94 1.12
N VAL A 43 3.92 -2.06 0.14
CA VAL A 43 2.80 -1.85 -0.81
C VAL A 43 2.55 -3.09 -1.68
N ILE A 44 3.56 -3.93 -1.93
CA ILE A 44 3.48 -5.12 -2.79
C ILE A 44 2.54 -6.19 -2.19
N PRO A 45 2.70 -6.66 -0.95
CA PRO A 45 1.76 -7.58 -0.33
C PRO A 45 0.33 -7.03 -0.27
N VAL A 46 0.15 -5.72 -0.07
CA VAL A 46 -1.17 -5.07 -0.12
C VAL A 46 -1.78 -5.18 -1.50
N ALA A 47 -1.01 -4.88 -2.56
CA ALA A 47 -1.44 -5.02 -3.95
C ALA A 47 -1.82 -6.48 -4.28
N ILE A 48 -1.02 -7.47 -3.84
CA ILE A 48 -1.31 -8.90 -4.04
C ILE A 48 -2.62 -9.28 -3.35
N CYS A 49 -2.84 -8.85 -2.09
CA CYS A 49 -4.11 -9.07 -1.41
C CYS A 49 -5.29 -8.44 -2.15
N ALA A 50 -5.12 -7.23 -2.69
CA ALA A 50 -6.15 -6.55 -3.47
C ALA A 50 -6.47 -7.29 -4.78
N VAL A 51 -5.47 -7.84 -5.45
CA VAL A 51 -5.63 -8.67 -6.66
C VAL A 51 -6.38 -9.96 -6.36
N VAL A 52 -5.99 -10.69 -5.31
CA VAL A 52 -6.52 -12.02 -5.00
C VAL A 52 -7.87 -11.94 -4.27
N LEU A 53 -8.00 -11.06 -3.30
CA LEU A 53 -9.15 -11.00 -2.39
C LEU A 53 -10.07 -9.81 -2.66
N GLY A 54 -9.69 -8.94 -3.60
CA GLY A 54 -10.44 -7.73 -3.94
C GLY A 54 -10.35 -6.61 -2.90
N PRO A 55 -11.28 -5.61 -2.94
CA PRO A 55 -11.21 -4.43 -2.10
C PRO A 55 -11.19 -4.73 -0.60
N THR A 56 -11.92 -5.76 -0.15
CA THR A 56 -11.94 -6.15 1.26
C THR A 56 -10.61 -6.74 1.73
N GLY A 57 -9.98 -7.60 0.90
CA GLY A 57 -8.66 -8.13 1.20
C GLY A 57 -7.58 -7.06 1.19
N GLY A 58 -7.64 -6.14 0.23
CA GLY A 58 -6.77 -4.96 0.17
C GLY A 58 -6.91 -4.07 1.40
N ALA A 59 -8.16 -3.82 1.86
CA ALA A 59 -8.42 -3.04 3.07
C ALA A 59 -7.80 -3.66 4.33
N VAL A 60 -7.97 -4.98 4.50
CA VAL A 60 -7.39 -5.69 5.66
C VAL A 60 -5.87 -5.69 5.60
N ALA A 61 -5.27 -5.97 4.44
CA ALA A 61 -3.82 -5.90 4.26
C ALA A 61 -3.29 -4.47 4.48
N GLY A 62 -4.01 -3.45 4.01
CA GLY A 62 -3.71 -2.04 4.26
C GLY A 62 -3.78 -1.69 5.76
N ALA A 63 -4.75 -2.24 6.49
CA ALA A 63 -4.82 -2.07 7.95
C ALA A 63 -3.64 -2.74 8.67
N VAL A 64 -3.22 -3.93 8.25
CA VAL A 64 -2.02 -4.61 8.78
C VAL A 64 -0.77 -3.77 8.50
N PHE A 65 -0.62 -3.24 7.28
CA PHE A 65 0.47 -2.33 6.93
C PHE A 65 0.42 -1.05 7.78
N GLY A 66 -0.77 -0.47 8.00
CA GLY A 66 -0.96 0.67 8.90
C GLY A 66 -0.53 0.36 10.33
N LEU A 67 -0.86 -0.83 10.85
CA LEU A 67 -0.47 -1.30 12.17
C LEU A 67 1.06 -1.38 12.30
N THR A 68 1.75 -2.03 11.36
CA THR A 68 3.22 -2.13 11.38
C THR A 68 3.88 -0.75 11.31
N SER A 69 3.35 0.16 10.48
CA SER A 69 3.84 1.55 10.38
C SER A 69 3.64 2.32 11.69
N TYR A 70 2.52 2.12 12.36
CA TYR A 70 2.25 2.77 13.65
C TYR A 70 3.15 2.21 14.76
N MET A 71 3.39 0.90 14.79
CA MET A 71 4.36 0.29 15.72
C MET A 71 5.77 0.85 15.52
N GLN A 72 6.20 1.06 14.28
CA GLN A 72 7.49 1.71 13.97
C GLN A 72 7.52 3.19 14.40
N ALA A 73 6.40 3.90 14.29
CA ALA A 73 6.29 5.27 14.81
C ALA A 73 6.43 5.32 16.34
N MET A 74 5.97 4.29 17.06
CA MET A 74 6.20 4.10 18.49
C MET A 74 7.63 3.67 18.84
N GLY A 75 8.49 3.41 17.84
CA GLY A 75 9.85 2.94 18.05
C GLY A 75 10.01 1.43 18.23
N ILE A 76 8.96 0.64 17.95
CA ILE A 76 8.99 -0.82 18.06
C ILE A 76 9.55 -1.43 16.78
N GLY A 77 10.67 -2.14 16.88
CA GLY A 77 11.21 -2.98 15.79
C GLY A 77 11.96 -2.26 14.66
N GLY A 78 12.30 -1.02 14.84
CA GLY A 78 13.00 -0.18 13.86
C GLY A 78 12.28 1.15 13.68
N ALA A 79 12.85 2.20 14.26
CA ALA A 79 12.20 3.51 14.28
C ALA A 79 12.22 4.15 12.88
N SER A 80 11.04 4.51 12.37
CA SER A 80 10.93 5.47 11.29
C SER A 80 11.21 6.86 11.85
N ALA A 81 12.27 7.52 11.39
CA ALA A 81 12.64 8.86 11.90
C ALA A 81 11.48 9.86 11.79
N LEU A 82 10.82 9.90 10.63
CA LEU A 82 9.63 10.73 10.44
C LEU A 82 8.47 10.27 11.32
N GLY A 83 8.20 8.96 11.36
CA GLY A 83 7.09 8.40 12.16
C GLY A 83 7.24 8.70 13.64
N SER A 84 8.43 8.53 14.20
CA SER A 84 8.71 8.82 15.61
C SER A 84 8.57 10.31 15.94
N ALA A 85 8.99 11.18 15.05
CA ALA A 85 8.81 12.64 15.23
C ALA A 85 7.32 13.03 15.18
N LEU A 86 6.54 12.47 14.27
CA LEU A 86 5.09 12.70 14.20
C LEU A 86 4.37 12.16 15.45
N PHE A 87 4.81 10.99 15.95
CA PHE A 87 4.24 10.39 17.16
C PHE A 87 4.44 11.27 18.39
N GLN A 88 5.61 11.92 18.51
CA GLN A 88 5.88 12.86 19.61
C GLN A 88 4.99 14.11 19.52
N ILE A 89 4.61 14.56 18.32
CA ILE A 89 3.71 15.71 18.14
C ILE A 89 2.28 15.30 18.52
N SER A 90 1.77 14.21 17.98
CA SER A 90 0.41 13.72 18.28
C SER A 90 0.27 12.23 17.94
N PRO A 91 0.19 11.35 18.95
CA PRO A 91 -0.02 9.91 18.74
C PRO A 91 -1.30 9.59 17.97
N VAL A 92 -2.39 10.33 18.23
CA VAL A 92 -3.70 10.10 17.59
C VAL A 92 -3.65 10.45 16.11
N LEU A 93 -3.11 11.62 15.76
CA LEU A 93 -2.97 12.02 14.35
C LEU A 93 -2.02 11.08 13.61
N THR A 94 -0.96 10.61 14.25
CA THR A 94 -0.05 9.62 13.68
C THR A 94 -0.74 8.28 13.45
N ALA A 95 -1.65 7.84 14.33
CA ALA A 95 -2.46 6.65 14.08
C ALA A 95 -3.32 6.84 12.82
N VAL A 96 -4.05 7.94 12.69
CA VAL A 96 -4.86 8.25 11.50
C VAL A 96 -3.97 8.28 10.25
N GLN A 97 -2.80 8.92 10.32
CA GLN A 97 -1.80 8.97 9.24
C GLN A 97 -1.29 7.58 8.82
N CYS A 98 -1.16 6.67 9.77
CA CYS A 98 -0.70 5.31 9.47
C CYS A 98 -1.80 4.41 8.90
N PHE A 99 -3.03 4.52 9.37
CA PHE A 99 -4.10 3.59 8.98
C PHE A 99 -4.89 4.06 7.76
N VAL A 100 -5.37 5.31 7.76
CA VAL A 100 -6.34 5.77 6.76
C VAL A 100 -5.78 5.71 5.33
N PRO A 101 -4.60 6.24 5.02
CA PRO A 101 -4.05 6.19 3.66
C PRO A 101 -3.87 4.75 3.15
N ARG A 102 -3.41 3.84 3.99
CA ARG A 102 -3.14 2.44 3.63
C ARG A 102 -4.40 1.62 3.39
N ILE A 103 -5.43 1.86 4.21
CA ILE A 103 -6.74 1.20 4.03
C ILE A 103 -7.39 1.69 2.75
N LEU A 104 -7.38 3.02 2.50
CA LEU A 104 -7.93 3.61 1.28
C LEU A 104 -7.19 3.10 0.04
N ASP A 105 -5.86 3.04 0.09
CA ASP A 105 -5.05 2.48 -0.99
C ASP A 105 -5.48 1.04 -1.28
N GLY A 106 -5.49 0.16 -0.30
CA GLY A 106 -5.89 -1.24 -0.48
C GLY A 106 -7.30 -1.41 -1.06
N ILE A 107 -8.25 -0.58 -0.66
CA ILE A 107 -9.62 -0.57 -1.22
C ILE A 107 -9.59 -0.14 -2.70
N CYS A 108 -8.92 0.96 -3.01
CA CYS A 108 -8.81 1.48 -4.37
C CYS A 108 -8.16 0.48 -5.31
N LEU A 109 -7.09 -0.20 -4.87
CA LEU A 109 -6.39 -1.21 -5.66
C LEU A 109 -7.30 -2.37 -6.06
N GLY A 110 -8.15 -2.84 -5.15
CA GLY A 110 -9.11 -3.90 -5.45
C GLY A 110 -10.15 -3.48 -6.51
N PHE A 111 -10.56 -2.21 -6.51
CA PHE A 111 -11.43 -1.68 -7.56
C PHE A 111 -10.69 -1.48 -8.89
N ILE A 112 -9.46 -0.97 -8.85
CA ILE A 112 -8.61 -0.79 -10.04
C ILE A 112 -8.37 -2.13 -10.73
N TYR A 113 -7.98 -3.17 -9.97
CA TYR A 113 -7.79 -4.50 -10.52
C TYR A 113 -9.04 -5.01 -11.24
N ARG A 114 -10.21 -4.93 -10.59
CA ARG A 114 -11.48 -5.36 -11.19
C ARG A 114 -11.84 -4.56 -12.45
N ALA A 115 -11.61 -3.26 -12.43
CA ALA A 115 -11.91 -2.40 -13.57
C ALA A 115 -11.02 -2.68 -14.78
N VAL A 116 -9.72 -2.86 -14.54
CA VAL A 116 -8.73 -3.13 -15.60
C VAL A 116 -8.90 -4.55 -16.13
N HIS A 117 -9.15 -5.53 -15.24
CA HIS A 117 -9.27 -6.94 -15.63
C HIS A 117 -10.48 -7.23 -16.53
N LYS A 118 -11.48 -6.37 -16.51
CA LYS A 118 -12.62 -6.46 -17.48
C LYS A 118 -12.18 -6.24 -18.93
N LYS A 119 -11.11 -5.50 -19.16
CA LYS A 119 -10.67 -5.07 -20.50
C LYS A 119 -9.29 -5.60 -20.90
N ALA A 120 -8.48 -5.99 -19.93
CA ALA A 120 -7.09 -6.41 -20.12
C ALA A 120 -6.85 -7.83 -19.60
N ASN A 121 -5.72 -8.42 -20.02
CA ASN A 121 -5.28 -9.71 -19.51
C ASN A 121 -4.79 -9.59 -18.06
N THR A 122 -4.64 -10.73 -17.37
CA THR A 122 -4.22 -10.79 -15.97
C THR A 122 -2.89 -10.10 -15.72
N TYR A 123 -1.90 -10.30 -16.61
CA TYR A 123 -0.57 -9.70 -16.47
C TYR A 123 -0.64 -8.17 -16.45
N VAL A 124 -1.32 -7.56 -17.41
CA VAL A 124 -1.51 -6.11 -17.49
C VAL A 124 -2.30 -5.60 -16.30
N SER A 125 -3.34 -6.32 -15.89
CA SER A 125 -4.16 -5.93 -14.73
C SER A 125 -3.34 -5.91 -13.44
N CYS A 126 -2.49 -6.91 -13.22
CA CYS A 126 -1.57 -6.96 -12.08
C CYS A 126 -0.49 -5.88 -12.16
N ALA A 127 0.06 -5.62 -13.35
CA ALA A 127 1.06 -4.57 -13.55
C ALA A 127 0.49 -3.18 -13.22
N VAL A 128 -0.69 -2.86 -13.76
CA VAL A 128 -1.39 -1.60 -13.48
C VAL A 128 -1.71 -1.47 -11.99
N THR A 129 -2.20 -2.55 -11.35
CA THR A 129 -2.48 -2.54 -9.91
C THR A 129 -1.21 -2.31 -9.10
N GLY A 130 -0.09 -2.93 -9.47
CA GLY A 130 1.21 -2.71 -8.84
C GLY A 130 1.72 -1.28 -8.99
N PHE A 131 1.58 -0.68 -10.18
CA PHE A 131 1.91 0.73 -10.38
C PHE A 131 1.09 1.65 -9.47
N PHE A 132 -0.23 1.46 -9.48
CA PHE A 132 -1.11 2.29 -8.66
C PHE A 132 -0.95 2.07 -7.16
N SER A 133 -0.45 0.91 -6.70
CA SER A 133 -0.22 0.68 -5.28
C SER A 133 0.84 1.64 -4.70
N ALA A 134 1.97 1.80 -5.38
CA ALA A 134 2.97 2.76 -4.95
C ALA A 134 2.52 4.21 -5.15
N PHE A 135 1.87 4.50 -6.29
CA PHE A 135 1.39 5.84 -6.60
C PHE A 135 0.33 6.34 -5.60
N LEU A 136 -0.72 5.55 -5.35
CA LEU A 136 -1.79 5.93 -4.44
C LEU A 136 -1.33 5.95 -2.98
N ASN A 137 -0.48 4.99 -2.58
CA ASN A 137 0.11 5.01 -1.24
C ASN A 137 0.86 6.32 -1.00
N THR A 138 1.71 6.75 -1.94
CA THR A 138 2.43 8.02 -1.86
C THR A 138 1.48 9.21 -1.85
N LEU A 139 0.51 9.22 -2.76
CA LEU A 139 -0.47 10.31 -2.89
C LEU A 139 -1.30 10.47 -1.60
N PHE A 140 -1.89 9.40 -1.10
CA PHE A 140 -2.72 9.46 0.11
C PHE A 140 -1.89 9.76 1.35
N PHE A 141 -0.68 9.17 1.46
CA PHE A 141 0.21 9.44 2.59
C PHE A 141 0.64 10.90 2.65
N MET A 142 1.09 11.45 1.51
CA MET A 142 1.54 12.85 1.45
C MET A 142 0.39 13.83 1.65
N SER A 143 -0.78 13.55 1.05
CA SER A 143 -1.96 14.38 1.25
C SER A 143 -2.36 14.43 2.72
N ALA A 144 -2.44 13.28 3.38
CA ALA A 144 -2.77 13.21 4.80
C ALA A 144 -1.70 13.89 5.67
N LEU A 145 -0.41 13.69 5.35
CA LEU A 145 0.71 14.32 6.06
C LEU A 145 0.60 15.85 6.04
N VAL A 146 0.38 16.42 4.86
CA VAL A 146 0.25 17.86 4.69
C VAL A 146 -1.01 18.39 5.37
N MET A 147 -2.14 17.70 5.25
CA MET A 147 -3.40 18.12 5.88
C MET A 147 -3.33 18.11 7.40
N MET A 148 -2.65 17.12 8.00
CA MET A 148 -2.64 16.92 9.45
C MET A 148 -1.45 17.59 10.13
N PHE A 149 -0.29 17.61 9.49
CA PHE A 149 0.98 18.07 10.08
C PHE A 149 1.63 19.22 9.31
N GLY A 150 1.04 19.69 8.21
CA GLY A 150 1.64 20.72 7.33
C GLY A 150 2.01 22.03 8.03
N ASN A 151 1.31 22.39 9.10
CA ASN A 151 1.59 23.60 9.89
C ASN A 151 2.63 23.37 11.00
N THR A 152 3.17 22.17 11.16
CA THR A 152 4.19 21.89 12.17
C THR A 152 5.57 22.35 11.70
N GLU A 153 6.41 22.82 12.64
CA GLU A 153 7.79 23.23 12.35
C GLU A 153 8.59 22.10 11.67
N LEU A 154 8.34 20.85 12.07
CA LEU A 154 8.97 19.68 11.48
C LEU A 154 8.74 19.62 9.96
N ILE A 155 7.48 19.70 9.53
CA ILE A 155 7.13 19.59 8.12
C ILE A 155 7.55 20.84 7.34
N GLN A 156 7.42 22.04 7.93
CA GLN A 156 7.88 23.30 7.34
C GLN A 156 9.40 23.28 7.09
N ASN A 157 10.18 22.78 8.03
CA ASN A 157 11.62 22.62 7.88
C ASN A 157 11.98 21.59 6.79
N LEU A 158 11.25 20.45 6.72
CA LEU A 158 11.45 19.44 5.68
C LEU A 158 11.08 19.96 4.28
N MET A 159 10.08 20.83 4.18
CA MET A 159 9.69 21.49 2.92
C MET A 159 10.67 22.61 2.52
N GLY A 160 11.50 23.11 3.44
CA GLY A 160 12.50 24.13 3.18
C GLY A 160 11.92 25.47 2.69
N GLY A 161 10.74 25.86 3.19
CA GLY A 161 10.05 27.09 2.81
C GLY A 161 9.51 27.12 1.36
N ARG A 162 9.49 25.99 0.67
CA ARG A 162 8.99 25.86 -0.71
C ARG A 162 7.49 25.59 -0.76
N ASN A 163 6.89 25.77 -1.95
CA ASN A 163 5.51 25.37 -2.17
C ASN A 163 5.31 23.91 -1.79
N VAL A 164 4.17 23.61 -1.15
CA VAL A 164 3.82 22.27 -0.64
C VAL A 164 4.03 21.16 -1.69
N ILE A 165 3.62 21.40 -2.94
CA ILE A 165 3.76 20.42 -4.04
C ILE A 165 5.24 20.15 -4.33
N ILE A 166 6.06 21.21 -4.46
CA ILE A 166 7.50 21.07 -4.73
C ILE A 166 8.20 20.38 -3.57
N GLY A 167 7.88 20.75 -2.33
CA GLY A 167 8.43 20.12 -1.12
C GLY A 167 8.11 18.62 -1.08
N CYS A 168 6.86 18.23 -1.31
CA CYS A 168 6.45 16.82 -1.39
C CYS A 168 7.18 16.07 -2.51
N CYS A 169 7.25 16.63 -3.72
CA CYS A 169 7.96 16.00 -4.83
C CYS A 169 9.46 15.79 -4.54
N MET A 170 10.09 16.71 -3.84
CA MET A 170 11.49 16.57 -3.46
C MET A 170 11.71 15.52 -2.37
N MET A 171 10.76 15.41 -1.43
CA MET A 171 10.84 14.42 -0.34
C MET A 171 10.70 12.98 -0.84
N VAL A 172 9.86 12.74 -1.84
CA VAL A 172 9.49 11.38 -2.27
C VAL A 172 9.89 11.02 -3.69
N GLY A 173 10.36 11.97 -4.52
CA GLY A 173 10.49 11.78 -5.97
C GLY A 173 11.24 10.53 -6.39
N VAL A 174 12.47 10.33 -5.92
CA VAL A 174 13.29 9.15 -6.26
C VAL A 174 12.69 7.87 -5.64
N ASN A 175 12.23 7.96 -4.40
CA ASN A 175 11.64 6.83 -3.68
C ASN A 175 10.35 6.36 -4.38
N ALA A 176 9.46 7.28 -4.74
CA ALA A 176 8.21 6.97 -5.42
C ALA A 176 8.44 6.27 -6.77
N ILE A 177 9.39 6.73 -7.56
CA ILE A 177 9.72 6.09 -8.85
C ILE A 177 10.23 4.66 -8.63
N SER A 178 11.15 4.47 -7.68
CA SER A 178 11.67 3.15 -7.35
C SER A 178 10.59 2.19 -6.84
N GLU A 179 9.68 2.68 -6.01
CA GLU A 179 8.52 1.92 -5.51
C GLU A 179 7.57 1.56 -6.65
N MET A 180 7.23 2.50 -7.55
CA MET A 180 6.35 2.25 -8.67
C MET A 180 6.92 1.19 -9.62
N VAL A 181 8.20 1.26 -9.97
CA VAL A 181 8.85 0.30 -10.86
C VAL A 181 8.89 -1.09 -10.23
N SER A 182 9.38 -1.20 -9.00
CA SER A 182 9.50 -2.48 -8.30
C SER A 182 8.13 -3.11 -8.02
N SER A 183 7.17 -2.33 -7.56
CA SER A 183 5.81 -2.82 -7.30
C SER A 183 5.10 -3.26 -8.57
N THR A 184 5.28 -2.57 -9.69
CA THR A 184 4.75 -2.97 -11.00
C THR A 184 5.28 -4.35 -11.40
N ILE A 185 6.60 -4.52 -11.38
CA ILE A 185 7.26 -5.77 -11.82
C ILE A 185 6.86 -6.94 -10.92
N ILE A 186 6.98 -6.77 -9.61
CA ILE A 186 6.76 -7.86 -8.64
C ILE A 186 5.28 -8.24 -8.59
N THR A 187 4.37 -7.26 -8.56
CA THR A 187 2.92 -7.54 -8.54
C THR A 187 2.46 -8.19 -9.84
N ALA A 188 3.02 -7.81 -11.00
CA ALA A 188 2.75 -8.46 -12.27
C ALA A 188 3.21 -9.93 -12.27
N ALA A 189 4.44 -10.19 -11.82
CA ALA A 189 5.00 -11.53 -11.79
C ALA A 189 4.24 -12.44 -10.81
N VAL A 190 4.10 -12.01 -9.55
CA VAL A 190 3.46 -12.80 -8.49
C VAL A 190 1.97 -12.96 -8.76
N GLY A 191 1.26 -11.89 -9.13
CA GLY A 191 -0.18 -11.95 -9.43
C GLY A 191 -0.48 -12.88 -10.61
N THR A 192 0.36 -12.86 -11.65
CA THR A 192 0.21 -13.79 -12.77
C THR A 192 0.48 -15.24 -12.35
N ALA A 193 1.47 -15.48 -11.52
CA ALA A 193 1.74 -16.81 -10.97
C ALA A 193 0.57 -17.33 -10.13
N LEU A 194 0.01 -16.49 -9.25
CA LEU A 194 -1.17 -16.85 -8.45
C LEU A 194 -2.41 -17.11 -9.31
N SER A 195 -2.58 -16.37 -10.41
CA SER A 195 -3.66 -16.62 -11.37
C SER A 195 -3.50 -17.98 -12.06
N LYS A 196 -2.29 -18.33 -12.50
CA LYS A 196 -1.99 -19.64 -13.09
C LYS A 196 -2.17 -20.80 -12.10
N ALA A 197 -1.92 -20.54 -10.83
CA ALA A 197 -2.15 -21.50 -9.74
C ALA A 197 -3.63 -21.59 -9.31
N HIS A 198 -4.55 -20.92 -10.01
CA HIS A 198 -6.00 -20.87 -9.70
C HIS A 198 -6.33 -20.37 -8.29
N LEU A 199 -5.45 -19.54 -7.71
CA LEU A 199 -5.64 -18.96 -6.37
C LEU A 199 -6.44 -17.65 -6.39
N ILE A 200 -6.69 -17.07 -7.57
CA ILE A 200 -7.56 -15.90 -7.72
C ILE A 200 -9.00 -16.38 -7.90
N PRO A 201 -9.94 -16.02 -7.01
CA PRO A 201 -11.33 -16.43 -7.10
C PRO A 201 -12.00 -15.98 -8.41
N ALA A 202 -12.92 -16.79 -8.92
CA ALA A 202 -13.67 -16.50 -10.14
C ALA A 202 -14.41 -15.15 -10.08
N SER A 203 -14.83 -14.72 -8.89
CA SER A 203 -15.47 -13.41 -8.67
C SER A 203 -14.55 -12.21 -8.97
N GLN A 204 -13.24 -12.43 -9.03
CA GLN A 204 -12.25 -11.42 -9.43
C GLN A 204 -11.88 -11.54 -10.91
N ILE A 205 -12.14 -12.69 -11.54
CA ILE A 205 -11.72 -13.02 -12.90
C ILE A 205 -12.92 -12.91 -13.88
N ALA A 206 -14.15 -12.95 -13.39
CA ALA A 206 -15.34 -12.95 -14.24
C ALA A 206 -15.33 -11.76 -15.20
N LYS A 207 -15.12 -12.01 -16.48
CA LYS A 207 -15.50 -11.09 -17.55
C LYS A 207 -17.01 -10.92 -17.46
N PRO A 208 -17.55 -9.70 -17.65
CA PRO A 208 -18.98 -9.55 -17.84
C PRO A 208 -19.35 -10.43 -19.03
N ASP A 209 -20.37 -11.29 -18.84
CA ASP A 209 -20.94 -12.08 -19.89
C ASP A 209 -21.10 -11.19 -21.14
N THR A 210 -20.48 -11.60 -22.22
CA THR A 210 -20.86 -11.18 -23.56
C THR A 210 -22.28 -11.72 -23.75
N ALA A 211 -23.27 -11.01 -23.18
CA ALA A 211 -24.66 -11.20 -23.57
C ALA A 211 -24.75 -10.81 -25.04
N ALA A 212 -25.01 -11.85 -25.83
CA ALA A 212 -25.32 -11.77 -27.24
C ALA A 212 -26.52 -10.86 -27.50
#